data_9dc431f7c062dacec6573a7c7211696b
#
_entry.id   9dc431f7c062dacec6573a7c7211696b
#
_cell.length_a   1.000
_cell.length_b   1.000
_cell.length_c   1.000
_cell.angle_alpha   90.00
_cell.angle_beta   90.00
_cell.angle_gamma   90.00
#
_symmetry.space_group_name_H-M   'P 1'
#
loop_
_entity.id
_entity.type
_entity.pdbx_description
1 polymer ?
#
loop_
_entity_poly.entity_id
_entity_poly.type
_entity_poly.pdbx_seq_one_letter_code
_entity_poly.pdbx_strand_id
1 'polypeptide(L)' 'MKKTMTIEGMTCGHCSARVEKALNAISGVSTVVDLEEKTATISLDSDVSDDILKAAVKDAGYEVISIKQ' A
#
# COMPACT_ATOMS: atom_id res chain seq x y z
N MET A 1 -8.61 -10.01 6.76
CA MET A 1 -7.71 -9.13 7.52
C MET A 1 -7.48 -7.83 6.77
N LYS A 2 -7.45 -6.75 7.50
CA LYS A 2 -7.19 -5.43 6.89
C LYS A 2 -6.05 -4.73 7.60
N LYS A 3 -5.25 -4.02 6.82
CA LYS A 3 -4.16 -3.20 7.35
C LYS A 3 -4.24 -1.81 6.74
N THR A 4 -3.80 -0.80 7.47
CA THR A 4 -3.72 0.56 6.97
C THR A 4 -2.25 0.97 6.96
N MET A 5 -1.80 1.43 5.82
CA MET A 5 -0.40 1.80 5.61
C MET A 5 -0.32 3.29 5.32
N THR A 6 0.50 4.02 6.07
CA THR A 6 0.77 5.42 5.78
C THR A 6 1.98 5.50 4.86
N ILE A 7 1.83 6.21 3.75
CA ILE A 7 2.85 6.25 2.71
C ILE A 7 3.28 7.69 2.47
N GLU A 8 4.58 7.92 2.49
CA GLU A 8 5.16 9.22 2.18
C GLU A 8 5.44 9.36 0.69
N GLY A 9 5.23 10.55 0.16
CA GLY A 9 5.53 10.86 -1.24
C GLY A 9 4.36 10.72 -2.18
N MET A 10 3.20 10.28 -1.70
CA MET A 10 1.98 10.24 -2.52
C MET A 10 1.36 11.63 -2.58
N THR A 11 1.69 12.39 -3.61
CA THR A 11 1.22 13.76 -3.73
C THR A 11 0.24 13.98 -4.87
N CYS A 12 0.01 12.97 -5.70
CA CYS A 12 -0.91 13.10 -6.84
C CYS A 12 -1.57 11.75 -7.18
N GLY A 13 -2.58 11.80 -8.04
CA GLY A 13 -3.33 10.60 -8.42
C GLY A 13 -2.47 9.53 -9.10
N HIS A 14 -1.44 9.93 -9.82
CA HIS A 14 -0.53 8.96 -10.44
C HIS A 14 0.25 8.17 -9.40
N CYS A 15 0.63 8.84 -8.33
CA CYS A 15 1.34 8.19 -7.22
C CYS A 15 0.46 7.13 -6.56
N SER A 16 -0.79 7.49 -6.27
CA SER A 16 -1.72 6.54 -5.65
C SER A 16 -1.99 5.34 -6.55
N ALA A 17 -2.13 5.58 -7.85
CA ALA A 17 -2.36 4.50 -8.81
C ALA A 17 -1.17 3.54 -8.88
N ARG A 18 0.05 4.05 -8.81
CA ARG A 18 1.25 3.21 -8.80
C ARG A 18 1.33 2.34 -7.57
N VAL A 19 1.07 2.91 -6.41
CA VAL A 19 1.06 2.17 -5.15
C VAL A 19 -0.02 1.10 -5.17
N GLU A 20 -1.22 1.46 -5.59
CA GLU A 20 -2.33 0.53 -5.67
C GLU A 20 -1.99 -0.64 -6.59
N LYS A 21 -1.45 -0.35 -7.77
CA LYS A 21 -1.07 -1.38 -8.73
C LYS A 21 0.01 -2.29 -8.18
N ALA A 22 1.02 -1.72 -7.53
CA ALA A 22 2.11 -2.49 -6.96
C ALA A 22 1.61 -3.44 -5.87
N LEU A 23 0.73 -2.97 -5.00
CA LEU A 23 0.18 -3.79 -3.93
C LEU A 23 -0.80 -4.84 -4.46
N ASN A 24 -1.63 -4.48 -5.43
CA ASN A 24 -2.59 -5.43 -6.01
C ASN A 24 -1.91 -6.52 -6.84
N ALA A 25 -0.67 -6.33 -7.22
CA ALA A 25 0.12 -7.37 -7.88
C ALA A 25 0.46 -8.53 -6.95
N ILE A 26 0.35 -8.32 -5.64
CA ILE A 26 0.60 -9.36 -4.65
C ILE A 26 -0.65 -10.25 -4.55
N SER A 27 -0.46 -11.56 -4.67
CA SER A 27 -1.56 -12.51 -4.61
C SER A 27 -2.29 -12.43 -3.26
N GLY A 28 -3.61 -12.33 -3.32
CA GLY A 28 -4.44 -12.26 -2.11
C GLY A 28 -4.53 -10.87 -1.49
N VAL A 29 -4.05 -9.84 -2.18
CA VAL A 29 -4.07 -8.46 -1.69
C VAL A 29 -5.01 -7.60 -2.54
N SER A 30 -5.91 -6.88 -1.89
CA SER A 30 -6.72 -5.84 -2.50
C SER A 30 -6.45 -4.53 -1.78
N THR A 31 -6.12 -3.49 -2.53
CA THR A 31 -5.72 -2.21 -1.94
C THR A 31 -6.60 -1.08 -2.43
N VAL A 32 -7.02 -0.23 -1.49
CA VAL A 32 -7.68 1.04 -1.80
C VAL A 32 -6.80 2.14 -1.23
N VAL A 33 -6.38 3.07 -2.07
CA VAL A 33 -5.52 4.18 -1.65
C VAL A 33 -6.36 5.41 -1.42
N ASP A 34 -6.13 6.06 -0.28
CA ASP A 34 -6.74 7.35 0.05
C ASP A 34 -5.65 8.42 -0.07
N LEU A 35 -5.72 9.20 -1.13
CA LEU A 35 -4.74 10.22 -1.40
C LEU A 35 -4.79 11.36 -0.40
N GLU A 36 -5.99 11.69 0.04
CA GLU A 36 -6.23 12.78 1.00
C GLU A 36 -5.59 12.47 2.34
N GLU A 37 -5.73 11.23 2.80
CA GLU A 37 -5.14 10.77 4.06
C GLU A 37 -3.70 10.26 3.88
N LYS A 38 -3.26 10.11 2.64
CA LYS A 38 -1.96 9.54 2.29
C LYS A 38 -1.77 8.14 2.84
N THR A 39 -2.85 7.36 2.79
CA THR A 39 -2.87 6.01 3.33
C THR A 39 -3.35 5.03 2.29
N ALA A 40 -2.98 3.77 2.48
CA ALA A 40 -3.48 2.67 1.69
C ALA A 40 -4.15 1.67 2.62
N THR A 41 -5.41 1.38 2.38
CA THR A 41 -6.14 0.35 3.10
C THR A 41 -5.99 -0.96 2.33
N ILE A 42 -5.41 -1.95 2.97
CA ILE A 42 -5.07 -3.21 2.34
C ILE A 42 -5.95 -4.30 2.91
N SER A 43 -6.69 -4.97 2.04
CA SER A 43 -7.48 -6.15 2.41
C SER A 43 -6.70 -7.39 2.03
N LEU A 44 -6.53 -8.30 2.96
CA LEU A 44 -5.73 -9.50 2.79
C LEU A 44 -6.63 -10.73 2.84
N ASP A 45 -6.59 -11.54 1.79
CA ASP A 45 -7.26 -12.85 1.77
C ASP A 45 -6.36 -13.93 2.33
N SER A 46 -5.07 -13.68 2.38
CA SER A 46 -4.09 -14.61 2.92
C SER A 46 -3.12 -13.85 3.80
N ASP A 47 -2.31 -14.59 4.53
CA ASP A 47 -1.35 -14.01 5.47
C ASP A 47 -0.13 -13.49 4.70
N VAL A 48 -0.10 -12.19 4.48
CA VAL A 48 1.01 -11.53 3.77
C VAL A 48 1.77 -10.69 4.79
N SER A 49 3.08 -10.85 4.83
CA SER A 49 3.91 -10.13 5.80
C SER A 49 4.03 -8.64 5.46
N ASP A 50 4.25 -7.82 6.49
CA ASP A 50 4.45 -6.39 6.30
C ASP A 50 5.66 -6.09 5.42
N ASP A 51 6.69 -6.93 5.49
CA ASP A 51 7.90 -6.76 4.69
C ASP A 51 7.60 -6.84 3.19
N ILE A 52 6.71 -7.72 2.80
CA ILE A 52 6.29 -7.85 1.40
C ILE A 52 5.55 -6.59 0.96
N LEU A 53 4.67 -6.07 1.80
CA LEU A 53 3.92 -4.85 1.51
C LEU A 53 4.85 -3.65 1.40
N LYS A 54 5.79 -3.52 2.32
CA LYS A 54 6.77 -2.44 2.29
C LYS A 54 7.65 -2.51 1.03
N ALA A 55 8.08 -3.71 0.65
CA ALA A 55 8.90 -3.89 -0.53
C ALA A 55 8.15 -3.47 -1.79
N ALA A 56 6.86 -3.78 -1.89
CA ALA A 56 6.05 -3.40 -3.04
C ALA A 56 5.94 -1.89 -3.16
N VAL A 57 5.71 -1.20 -2.05
CA VAL A 57 5.63 0.27 -2.03
C VAL A 57 6.97 0.89 -2.39
N LYS A 58 8.05 0.35 -1.86
CA LYS A 58 9.39 0.83 -2.14
C LYS A 58 9.75 0.67 -3.62
N ASP A 59 9.36 -0.45 -4.22
CA ASP A 59 9.56 -0.68 -5.65
C ASP A 59 8.80 0.32 -6.50
N ALA A 60 7.67 0.80 -6.01
CA ALA A 60 6.90 1.84 -6.70
C ALA A 60 7.55 3.24 -6.56
N GLY A 61 8.55 3.37 -5.72
CA GLY A 61 9.27 4.63 -5.53
C GLY A 61 8.80 5.46 -4.35
N TYR A 62 8.10 4.84 -3.40
CA TYR A 62 7.55 5.53 -2.23
C TYR A 62 8.06 4.89 -0.96
N GLU A 63 7.78 5.52 0.17
CA GLU A 63 8.25 5.04 1.46
C GLU A 63 7.09 4.83 2.41
N VAL A 64 7.11 3.71 3.11
CA VAL A 64 6.09 3.40 4.13
C VAL A 64 6.54 4.02 5.45
N ILE A 65 5.67 4.87 6.01
CA ILE A 65 5.93 5.50 7.29
C ILE A 65 5.52 4.56 8.42
N SER A 66 4.32 3.98 8.31
CA SER A 66 3.82 3.06 9.32
C SER A 66 2.78 2.13 8.74
N ILE A 67 2.59 0.99 9.40
CA ILE A 67 1.54 0.03 9.07
C ILE A 67 0.77 -0.25 10.35
N LYS A 68 -0.56 -0.15 10.26
CA LYS A 68 -1.48 -0.46 11.36
C LYS A 68 -2.44 -1.55 10.93
N GLN A 69 -2.82 -2.37 11.86
CA GLN A 69 -3.83 -3.39 11.63
C GLN A 69 -5.23 -2.90 11.98
#